data_78277f9bd16574a7c784b28fd3644007
#
_entry.id   78277f9bd16574a7c784b28fd3644007
#
_cell.length_a   1.000
_cell.length_b   1.000
_cell.length_c   1.000
_cell.angle_alpha   90.00
_cell.angle_beta   90.00
_cell.angle_gamma   90.00
#
_symmetry.space_group_name_H-M   'P 1'
#
loop_
_entity.id
_entity.type
_entity.pdbx_description
1 polymer ?
#
loop_
_entity_poly.entity_id
_entity_poly.type
_entity_poly.pdbx_seq_one_letter_code
_entity_poly.pdbx_strand_id
1 'polypeptide(L)'
;MGKETNGGTFEQQLFKAADKLRKNIDAAEYKYVVLGLVFIKYISETFNELYEKLEADEYSDPEDRDEYLAENVFFVPQIARWSHIHNNAKLPSIGEIIDEAMEDIEKENKELKNVLPKVYGKANLDKASLGQLIDLISNTELQAENEKSKDLFGRVYEYFLGEFANAEGKKGGQFYTPKAIVKLMVEMIEPYKGRVYDPACGSGGMFVMSEKFVTEHQGNISDITVYGQESNQTTWKLSKMNLAIRNINSQFVSWNTEGSFLKDSHPDLKADFILA
;
A
#
# COMPACT_ATOMS: atom_id res chain seq x y z
N MET A 1 22.26 -7.92 -22.58
CA MET A 1 21.90 -9.33 -22.37
C MET A 1 22.08 -9.62 -20.89
N GLY A 2 21.05 -9.39 -20.10
CA GLY A 2 21.05 -9.70 -18.67
C GLY A 2 20.89 -11.21 -18.50
N LYS A 3 21.69 -11.79 -17.61
CA LYS A 3 21.57 -13.20 -17.22
C LYS A 3 20.19 -13.42 -16.61
N GLU A 4 19.32 -14.19 -17.28
CA GLU A 4 18.19 -14.82 -16.62
C GLU A 4 18.72 -15.72 -15.51
N THR A 5 18.62 -15.25 -14.27
CA THR A 5 18.81 -16.11 -13.11
C THR A 5 17.59 -17.01 -12.98
N ASN A 6 17.82 -18.30 -12.80
CA ASN A 6 16.84 -19.42 -12.75
C ASN A 6 15.81 -19.32 -11.59
N GLY A 7 15.43 -18.13 -11.12
CA GLY A 7 14.61 -17.88 -9.92
C GLY A 7 13.35 -17.03 -10.12
N GLY A 8 13.05 -16.54 -11.32
CA GLY A 8 11.96 -15.58 -11.53
C GLY A 8 12.29 -14.16 -11.03
N THR A 9 11.38 -13.17 -11.27
CA THR A 9 11.55 -11.79 -10.75
C THR A 9 11.46 -11.77 -9.22
N PHE A 10 11.93 -10.68 -8.61
CA PHE A 10 11.84 -10.48 -7.17
C PHE A 10 10.39 -10.59 -6.67
N GLU A 11 9.46 -9.95 -7.35
CA GLU A 11 8.03 -9.99 -7.03
C GLU A 11 7.49 -11.43 -7.05
N GLN A 12 7.91 -12.26 -8.02
CA GLN A 12 7.53 -13.67 -8.11
C GLN A 12 8.10 -14.51 -6.96
N GLN A 13 9.34 -14.25 -6.54
CA GLN A 13 9.97 -14.94 -5.42
C GLN A 13 9.26 -14.59 -4.10
N LEU A 14 8.97 -13.31 -3.89
CA LEU A 14 8.25 -12.81 -2.74
C LEU A 14 6.82 -13.39 -2.69
N PHE A 15 6.13 -13.44 -3.82
CA PHE A 15 4.79 -14.01 -3.91
C PHE A 15 4.79 -15.51 -3.55
N LYS A 16 5.73 -16.30 -4.07
CA LYS A 16 5.88 -17.72 -3.73
C LYS A 16 6.13 -17.96 -2.25
N ALA A 17 6.91 -17.09 -1.60
CA ALA A 17 7.15 -17.21 -0.16
C ALA A 17 5.91 -16.84 0.65
N ALA A 18 5.23 -15.78 0.24
CA ALA A 18 3.97 -15.38 0.84
C ALA A 18 2.90 -16.47 0.73
N ASP A 19 2.84 -17.19 -0.40
CA ASP A 19 1.85 -18.26 -0.64
C ASP A 19 1.94 -19.41 0.37
N LYS A 20 3.08 -19.58 1.05
CA LYS A 20 3.21 -20.55 2.16
C LYS A 20 2.28 -20.23 3.34
N LEU A 21 1.98 -18.95 3.59
CA LEU A 21 1.05 -18.52 4.63
C LEU A 21 -0.41 -18.87 4.33
N ARG A 22 -0.73 -19.10 3.05
CA ARG A 22 -2.11 -19.32 2.58
C ARG A 22 -2.79 -20.57 3.15
N LYS A 23 -2.02 -21.55 3.61
CA LYS A 23 -2.54 -22.89 3.97
C LYS A 23 -3.61 -22.88 5.05
N ASN A 24 -3.61 -21.89 5.95
CA ASN A 24 -4.45 -21.86 7.13
C ASN A 24 -5.27 -20.55 7.27
N ILE A 25 -5.30 -19.72 6.21
CA ILE A 25 -5.91 -18.39 6.26
C ILE A 25 -6.89 -18.24 5.09
N ASP A 26 -8.02 -17.56 5.31
CA ASP A 26 -8.93 -17.16 4.23
C ASP A 26 -8.21 -16.29 3.19
N ALA A 27 -8.59 -16.44 1.90
CA ALA A 27 -7.91 -15.76 0.81
C ALA A 27 -7.94 -14.23 0.93
N ALA A 28 -9.05 -13.66 1.45
CA ALA A 28 -9.17 -12.21 1.64
C ALA A 28 -8.28 -11.73 2.80
N GLU A 29 -8.22 -12.48 3.89
CA GLU A 29 -7.37 -12.19 5.04
C GLU A 29 -5.88 -12.34 4.67
N TYR A 30 -5.52 -13.38 3.92
CA TYR A 30 -4.16 -13.61 3.44
C TYR A 30 -3.61 -12.42 2.64
N LYS A 31 -4.38 -11.90 1.68
CA LYS A 31 -4.00 -10.70 0.91
C LYS A 31 -3.67 -9.52 1.82
N TYR A 32 -4.55 -9.29 2.77
CA TYR A 32 -4.44 -8.16 3.68
C TYR A 32 -3.22 -8.27 4.60
N VAL A 33 -2.93 -9.48 5.09
CA VAL A 33 -1.72 -9.79 5.88
C VAL A 33 -0.45 -9.49 5.07
N VAL A 34 -0.34 -10.03 3.85
CA VAL A 34 0.87 -9.88 3.04
C VAL A 34 1.08 -8.44 2.60
N LEU A 35 0.04 -7.79 2.09
CA LEU A 35 0.13 -6.40 1.65
C LEU A 35 0.36 -5.43 2.81
N GLY A 36 -0.10 -5.76 4.02
CA GLY A 36 0.20 -5.00 5.21
C GLY A 36 1.69 -5.06 5.59
N LEU A 37 2.35 -6.24 5.48
CA LEU A 37 3.80 -6.34 5.71
C LEU A 37 4.61 -5.57 4.67
N VAL A 38 4.23 -5.65 3.40
CA VAL A 38 4.85 -4.86 2.33
C VAL A 38 4.70 -3.36 2.61
N PHE A 39 3.53 -2.95 3.08
CA PHE A 39 3.26 -1.56 3.41
C PHE A 39 4.10 -1.05 4.59
N ILE A 40 4.17 -1.81 5.70
CA ILE A 40 4.97 -1.38 6.86
C ILE A 40 6.47 -1.32 6.53
N LYS A 41 6.98 -2.23 5.70
CA LYS A 41 8.35 -2.15 5.19
C LYS A 41 8.56 -0.86 4.40
N TYR A 42 7.65 -0.56 3.45
CA TYR A 42 7.72 0.66 2.65
C TYR A 42 7.77 1.93 3.51
N ILE A 43 6.82 2.10 4.44
CA ILE A 43 6.79 3.31 5.28
C ILE A 43 8.00 3.41 6.20
N SER A 44 8.54 2.27 6.68
CA SER A 44 9.77 2.26 7.47
C SER A 44 10.99 2.68 6.65
N GLU A 45 11.09 2.28 5.38
CA GLU A 45 12.18 2.71 4.50
C GLU A 45 12.12 4.21 4.21
N THR A 46 10.93 4.71 3.81
CA THR A 46 10.76 6.14 3.54
C THR A 46 10.99 7.00 4.79
N PHE A 47 10.60 6.50 5.97
CA PHE A 47 10.92 7.12 7.25
C PHE A 47 12.42 7.17 7.48
N ASN A 48 13.13 6.04 7.31
CA ASN A 48 14.57 5.96 7.54
C ASN A 48 15.35 6.85 6.57
N GLU A 49 14.95 6.92 5.30
CA GLU A 49 15.55 7.81 4.31
C GLU A 49 15.50 9.30 4.74
N LEU A 50 14.41 9.72 5.38
CA LEU A 50 14.28 11.07 5.92
C LEU A 50 14.98 11.21 7.28
N TYR A 51 14.89 10.20 8.15
CA TYR A 51 15.56 10.17 9.44
C TYR A 51 17.06 10.43 9.31
N GLU A 52 17.74 9.73 8.38
CA GLU A 52 19.18 9.90 8.12
C GLU A 52 19.53 11.31 7.64
N LYS A 53 18.65 11.96 6.88
CA LYS A 53 18.83 13.36 6.45
C LYS A 53 18.68 14.33 7.61
N LEU A 54 17.66 14.15 8.46
CA LEU A 54 17.43 14.97 9.63
C LEU A 54 18.55 14.79 10.67
N GLU A 55 19.05 13.56 10.85
CA GLU A 55 20.18 13.28 11.76
C GLU A 55 21.49 13.96 11.29
N ALA A 56 21.64 14.15 9.99
CA ALA A 56 22.80 14.86 9.43
C ALA A 56 22.67 16.39 9.49
N ASP A 57 21.49 16.91 9.77
CA ASP A 57 21.23 18.36 9.89
C ASP A 57 21.27 18.79 11.37
N GLU A 58 22.20 19.68 11.72
CA GLU A 58 22.40 20.18 13.09
C GLU A 58 21.18 20.91 13.68
N TYR A 59 20.25 21.38 12.84
CA TYR A 59 19.08 22.18 13.24
C TYR A 59 17.76 21.39 13.27
N SER A 60 17.77 20.13 12.85
CA SER A 60 16.58 19.27 12.78
C SER A 60 16.55 18.25 13.92
N ASP A 61 15.34 17.81 14.31
CA ASP A 61 15.13 16.73 15.26
C ASP A 61 14.57 15.49 14.55
N PRO A 62 15.34 14.42 14.39
CA PRO A 62 14.89 13.19 13.72
C PRO A 62 13.69 12.50 14.39
N GLU A 63 13.39 12.83 15.65
CA GLU A 63 12.21 12.28 16.36
C GLU A 63 11.03 13.27 16.38
N ASP A 64 11.15 14.46 15.77
CA ASP A 64 10.05 15.39 15.62
C ASP A 64 9.12 14.95 14.48
N ARG A 65 7.89 14.61 14.83
CA ARG A 65 6.86 14.17 13.89
C ARG A 65 6.53 15.22 12.82
N ASP A 66 6.60 16.49 13.14
CA ASP A 66 6.20 17.58 12.24
C ASP A 66 7.15 17.70 11.05
N GLU A 67 8.43 17.31 11.19
CA GLU A 67 9.41 17.20 10.09
C GLU A 67 8.93 16.20 9.03
N TYR A 68 8.37 15.06 9.43
CA TYR A 68 7.85 14.04 8.51
C TYR A 68 6.56 14.47 7.83
N LEU A 69 5.68 15.15 8.57
CA LEU A 69 4.43 15.65 8.00
C LEU A 69 4.69 16.72 6.93
N ALA A 70 5.70 17.57 7.10
CA ALA A 70 6.08 18.58 6.11
C ALA A 70 6.52 17.97 4.78
N GLU A 71 7.17 16.79 4.83
CA GLU A 71 7.68 16.05 3.66
C GLU A 71 6.68 14.99 3.13
N ASN A 72 5.45 14.93 3.68
CA ASN A 72 4.46 13.89 3.39
C ASN A 72 4.99 12.46 3.60
N VAL A 73 5.80 12.26 4.64
CA VAL A 73 6.31 10.98 5.09
C VAL A 73 5.54 10.55 6.34
N PHE A 74 5.16 9.28 6.42
CA PHE A 74 4.53 8.75 7.63
C PHE A 74 5.54 8.64 8.77
N PHE A 75 5.16 9.15 9.93
CA PHE A 75 5.97 8.98 11.14
C PHE A 75 5.89 7.52 11.63
N VAL A 76 7.05 6.89 11.86
CA VAL A 76 7.14 5.51 12.30
C VAL A 76 7.76 5.44 13.70
N PRO A 77 6.96 5.17 14.76
CA PRO A 77 7.46 5.01 16.11
C PRO A 77 8.55 3.92 16.20
N GLN A 78 9.47 4.06 17.14
CA GLN A 78 10.65 3.19 17.26
C GLN A 78 10.31 1.69 17.30
N ILE A 79 9.24 1.30 18.03
CA ILE A 79 8.80 -0.10 18.13
C ILE A 79 8.12 -0.61 16.85
N ALA A 80 7.69 0.30 15.96
CA ALA A 80 7.05 -0.01 14.71
C ALA A 80 8.01 0.01 13.51
N ARG A 81 9.26 0.43 13.70
CA ARG A 81 10.28 0.43 12.64
C ARG A 81 10.57 -1.00 12.18
N TRP A 82 10.77 -1.16 10.89
CA TRP A 82 11.01 -2.48 10.30
C TRP A 82 12.20 -3.22 10.94
N SER A 83 13.24 -2.51 11.33
CA SER A 83 14.39 -3.08 12.05
C SER A 83 13.97 -3.78 13.36
N HIS A 84 13.04 -3.18 14.12
CA HIS A 84 12.50 -3.78 15.33
C HIS A 84 11.71 -5.06 15.03
N ILE A 85 10.83 -5.02 14.02
CA ILE A 85 10.04 -6.18 13.58
C ILE A 85 10.96 -7.32 13.10
N HIS A 86 11.94 -7.00 12.26
CA HIS A 86 12.89 -7.98 11.72
C HIS A 86 13.75 -8.64 12.82
N ASN A 87 14.26 -7.85 13.77
CA ASN A 87 15.04 -8.38 14.88
C ASN A 87 14.24 -9.36 15.76
N ASN A 88 12.92 -9.23 15.80
CA ASN A 88 12.00 -10.07 16.55
C ASN A 88 11.29 -11.14 15.69
N ALA A 89 11.62 -11.28 14.40
CA ALA A 89 10.92 -12.14 13.45
C ALA A 89 10.84 -13.62 13.83
N LYS A 90 11.76 -14.10 14.67
CA LYS A 90 11.83 -15.50 15.14
C LYS A 90 11.11 -15.75 16.47
N LEU A 91 10.59 -14.72 17.12
CA LEU A 91 9.87 -14.87 18.38
C LEU A 91 8.48 -15.46 18.16
N PRO A 92 7.97 -16.30 19.08
CA PRO A 92 6.58 -16.77 19.03
C PRO A 92 5.56 -15.63 19.06
N SER A 93 5.90 -14.49 19.67
CA SER A 93 5.09 -13.27 19.79
C SER A 93 5.21 -12.32 18.59
N ILE A 94 5.81 -12.73 17.48
CA ILE A 94 6.01 -11.84 16.32
C ILE A 94 4.69 -11.27 15.78
N GLY A 95 3.61 -12.05 15.86
CA GLY A 95 2.29 -11.57 15.40
C GLY A 95 1.77 -10.42 16.25
N GLU A 96 1.86 -10.53 17.57
CA GLU A 96 1.48 -9.48 18.51
C GLU A 96 2.34 -8.22 18.33
N ILE A 97 3.65 -8.39 18.13
CA ILE A 97 4.58 -7.28 17.87
C ILE A 97 4.17 -6.51 16.61
N ILE A 98 3.76 -7.21 15.53
CA ILE A 98 3.31 -6.55 14.31
C ILE A 98 1.97 -5.84 14.54
N ASP A 99 1.02 -6.46 15.25
CA ASP A 99 -0.27 -5.84 15.56
C ASP A 99 -0.10 -4.55 16.38
N GLU A 100 0.79 -4.55 17.38
CA GLU A 100 1.16 -3.36 18.16
C GLU A 100 1.83 -2.28 17.29
N ALA A 101 2.75 -2.67 16.42
CA ALA A 101 3.40 -1.76 15.48
C ALA A 101 2.39 -1.07 14.54
N MET A 102 1.43 -1.85 13.99
CA MET A 102 0.36 -1.29 13.14
C MET A 102 -0.54 -0.32 13.91
N GLU A 103 -0.84 -0.64 15.18
CA GLU A 103 -1.65 0.24 16.03
C GLU A 103 -0.94 1.56 16.33
N ASP A 104 0.35 1.52 16.61
CA ASP A 104 1.12 2.72 16.93
C ASP A 104 1.36 3.60 15.70
N ILE A 105 1.57 3.00 14.52
CA ILE A 105 1.60 3.75 13.26
C ILE A 105 0.26 4.48 13.04
N GLU A 106 -0.88 3.83 13.26
CA GLU A 106 -2.20 4.47 13.12
C GLU A 106 -2.45 5.60 14.12
N LYS A 107 -1.89 5.50 15.34
CA LYS A 107 -2.00 6.56 16.35
C LYS A 107 -1.30 7.84 15.90
N GLU A 108 -0.13 7.68 15.31
CA GLU A 108 0.68 8.81 14.85
C GLU A 108 0.21 9.38 13.51
N ASN A 109 -0.42 8.57 12.66
CA ASN A 109 -0.80 8.97 11.31
C ASN A 109 -2.33 8.89 11.12
N LYS A 110 -3.00 10.03 11.27
CA LYS A 110 -4.48 10.11 11.19
C LYS A 110 -5.08 9.57 9.91
N GLU A 111 -4.34 9.67 8.79
CA GLU A 111 -4.77 9.19 7.47
C GLU A 111 -4.84 7.68 7.39
N LEU A 112 -4.08 6.97 8.24
CA LEU A 112 -4.05 5.51 8.31
C LEU A 112 -5.02 4.94 9.35
N LYS A 113 -5.77 5.76 10.05
CA LYS A 113 -6.67 5.32 11.13
C LYS A 113 -7.65 4.25 10.67
N ASN A 114 -7.63 3.08 11.32
CA ASN A 114 -8.43 1.88 11.00
C ASN A 114 -8.15 1.27 9.61
N VAL A 115 -7.01 1.58 9.00
CA VAL A 115 -6.61 1.08 7.68
C VAL A 115 -5.75 -0.17 7.78
N LEU A 116 -4.79 -0.18 8.72
CA LEU A 116 -3.78 -1.24 8.79
C LEU A 116 -4.34 -2.57 9.34
N PRO A 117 -3.80 -3.73 8.87
CA PRO A 117 -4.20 -5.03 9.41
C PRO A 117 -3.70 -5.23 10.83
N LYS A 118 -4.59 -5.65 11.73
CA LYS A 118 -4.26 -6.05 13.11
C LYS A 118 -4.78 -7.46 13.32
N VAL A 119 -4.16 -8.42 12.62
CA VAL A 119 -4.59 -9.82 12.53
C VAL A 119 -3.44 -10.81 12.64
N TYR A 120 -2.21 -10.30 12.87
CA TYR A 120 -1.00 -11.13 12.88
C TYR A 120 -0.86 -11.95 14.17
N GLY A 121 -1.43 -11.50 15.28
CA GLY A 121 -1.48 -12.23 16.55
C GLY A 121 -2.39 -13.46 16.55
N LYS A 122 -3.25 -13.63 15.52
CA LYS A 122 -4.20 -14.76 15.47
C LYS A 122 -3.51 -16.11 15.48
N ALA A 123 -4.14 -17.08 16.16
CA ALA A 123 -3.59 -18.43 16.34
C ALA A 123 -3.51 -19.26 15.05
N ASN A 124 -4.33 -18.95 14.04
CA ASN A 124 -4.33 -19.63 12.75
C ASN A 124 -3.20 -19.17 11.80
N LEU A 125 -2.47 -18.11 12.15
CA LEU A 125 -1.32 -17.62 11.38
C LEU A 125 -0.04 -18.30 11.85
N ASP A 126 0.61 -19.07 10.96
CA ASP A 126 1.87 -19.75 11.27
C ASP A 126 3.01 -18.76 11.47
N LYS A 127 3.49 -18.65 12.71
CA LYS A 127 4.52 -17.68 13.10
C LYS A 127 5.89 -17.96 12.44
N ALA A 128 6.20 -19.22 12.16
CA ALA A 128 7.44 -19.58 11.46
C ALA A 128 7.42 -19.13 10.00
N SER A 129 6.31 -19.33 9.30
CA SER A 129 6.12 -18.83 7.92
C SER A 129 6.09 -17.30 7.87
N LEU A 130 5.49 -16.66 8.89
CA LEU A 130 5.49 -15.21 9.04
C LEU A 130 6.93 -14.66 9.19
N GLY A 131 7.74 -15.27 10.06
CA GLY A 131 9.15 -14.91 10.23
C GLY A 131 9.97 -15.09 8.95
N GLN A 132 9.76 -16.19 8.21
CA GLN A 132 10.42 -16.39 6.91
C GLN A 132 10.02 -15.32 5.86
N LEU A 133 8.76 -14.87 5.86
CA LEU A 133 8.32 -13.80 4.98
C LEU A 133 8.96 -12.46 5.35
N ILE A 134 9.07 -12.16 6.64
CA ILE A 134 9.76 -10.96 7.14
C ILE A 134 11.23 -10.98 6.73
N ASP A 135 11.93 -12.09 6.92
CA ASP A 135 13.33 -12.27 6.51
C ASP A 135 13.48 -12.04 4.98
N LEU A 136 12.56 -12.56 4.17
CA LEU A 136 12.62 -12.37 2.72
C LEU A 136 12.37 -10.92 2.31
N ILE A 137 11.39 -10.26 2.90
CA ILE A 137 11.10 -8.84 2.66
C ILE A 137 12.30 -7.98 3.08
N SER A 138 12.98 -8.32 4.19
CA SER A 138 14.17 -7.60 4.66
C SER A 138 15.36 -7.70 3.70
N ASN A 139 15.53 -8.84 3.05
CA ASN A 139 16.63 -9.04 2.09
C ASN A 139 16.42 -8.33 0.73
N THR A 140 15.34 -7.59 0.57
CA THR A 140 14.98 -6.87 -0.66
C THR A 140 15.94 -5.75 -1.01
N GLU A 141 16.52 -5.10 -0.01
CA GLU A 141 17.46 -3.98 -0.17
C GLU A 141 18.71 -4.34 -0.98
N LEU A 142 19.13 -5.60 -0.91
CA LEU A 142 20.35 -6.08 -1.60
C LEU A 142 20.19 -6.17 -3.13
N GLN A 143 18.96 -6.06 -3.67
CA GLN A 143 18.69 -6.20 -5.11
C GLN A 143 18.35 -4.89 -5.82
N ALA A 144 18.08 -3.83 -5.06
CA ALA A 144 17.57 -2.55 -5.57
C ALA A 144 18.60 -1.39 -5.46
N GLU A 145 19.89 -1.66 -5.61
CA GLU A 145 20.97 -0.66 -5.46
C GLU A 145 20.80 0.65 -6.27
N ASN A 146 19.82 0.73 -7.18
CA ASN A 146 19.59 1.90 -8.04
C ASN A 146 18.13 2.34 -8.15
N GLU A 147 17.20 1.79 -7.38
CA GLU A 147 15.78 2.11 -7.47
C GLU A 147 15.27 2.72 -6.15
N LYS A 148 14.43 3.77 -6.25
CA LYS A 148 13.82 4.36 -5.05
C LYS A 148 12.86 3.35 -4.41
N SER A 149 12.85 3.28 -3.09
CA SER A 149 11.97 2.39 -2.30
C SER A 149 10.51 2.50 -2.74
N LYS A 150 10.02 3.72 -3.01
CA LYS A 150 8.66 4.00 -3.50
C LYS A 150 8.32 3.22 -4.78
N ASP A 151 9.21 3.20 -5.76
CA ASP A 151 8.96 2.57 -7.05
C ASP A 151 8.95 1.05 -6.94
N LEU A 152 9.90 0.49 -6.18
CA LEU A 152 9.99 -0.95 -5.92
C LEU A 152 8.73 -1.46 -5.19
N PHE A 153 8.40 -0.87 -4.04
CA PHE A 153 7.25 -1.32 -3.25
C PHE A 153 5.91 -1.05 -3.93
N GLY A 154 5.82 0.03 -4.71
CA GLY A 154 4.67 0.29 -5.58
C GLY A 154 4.46 -0.82 -6.61
N ARG A 155 5.53 -1.32 -7.25
CA ARG A 155 5.46 -2.45 -8.20
C ARG A 155 5.12 -3.77 -7.49
N VAL A 156 5.75 -4.04 -6.36
CA VAL A 156 5.46 -5.23 -5.54
C VAL A 156 3.98 -5.25 -5.16
N TYR A 157 3.46 -4.13 -4.66
CA TYR A 157 2.07 -4.00 -4.25
C TYR A 157 1.10 -4.26 -5.41
N GLU A 158 1.35 -3.65 -6.58
CA GLU A 158 0.56 -3.84 -7.80
C GLU A 158 0.63 -5.30 -8.31
N TYR A 159 1.81 -5.91 -8.31
CA TYR A 159 2.00 -7.30 -8.69
C TYR A 159 1.16 -8.24 -7.81
N PHE A 160 1.22 -8.05 -6.50
CA PHE A 160 0.44 -8.86 -5.55
C PHE A 160 -1.07 -8.69 -5.73
N LEU A 161 -1.56 -7.46 -5.95
CA LEU A 161 -2.98 -7.24 -6.25
C LEU A 161 -3.41 -8.01 -7.50
N GLY A 162 -2.61 -7.98 -8.56
CA GLY A 162 -2.86 -8.72 -9.80
C GLY A 162 -2.89 -10.23 -9.59
N GLU A 163 -1.90 -10.79 -8.89
CA GLU A 163 -1.84 -12.23 -8.61
C GLU A 163 -2.99 -12.70 -7.71
N PHE A 164 -3.38 -11.91 -6.72
CA PHE A 164 -4.54 -12.21 -5.88
C PHE A 164 -5.84 -12.19 -6.69
N ALA A 165 -6.00 -11.23 -7.61
CA ALA A 165 -7.15 -11.17 -8.50
C ALA A 165 -7.21 -12.39 -9.43
N ASN A 166 -6.08 -12.80 -10.00
CA ASN A 166 -5.96 -14.00 -10.83
C ASN A 166 -6.34 -15.27 -10.06
N ALA A 167 -5.88 -15.39 -8.81
CA ALA A 167 -6.17 -16.54 -7.95
C ALA A 167 -7.66 -16.64 -7.53
N GLU A 168 -8.36 -15.52 -7.44
CA GLU A 168 -9.80 -15.46 -7.13
C GLU A 168 -10.70 -15.64 -8.36
N GLY A 169 -10.12 -15.61 -9.55
CA GLY A 169 -10.84 -15.77 -10.81
C GLY A 169 -11.93 -14.71 -11.00
N LYS A 170 -13.20 -15.12 -11.25
CA LYS A 170 -14.31 -14.18 -11.49
C LYS A 170 -14.57 -13.20 -10.33
N LYS A 171 -14.25 -13.58 -9.09
CA LYS A 171 -14.41 -12.71 -7.92
C LYS A 171 -13.27 -11.68 -7.80
N GLY A 172 -12.10 -11.96 -8.36
CA GLY A 172 -10.95 -11.05 -8.35
C GLY A 172 -11.21 -9.74 -9.11
N GLY A 173 -12.02 -9.79 -10.16
CA GLY A 173 -12.43 -8.61 -10.92
C GLY A 173 -13.27 -7.59 -10.14
N GLN A 174 -13.75 -7.94 -8.94
CA GLN A 174 -14.50 -7.00 -8.10
C GLN A 174 -13.63 -5.95 -7.41
N PHE A 175 -12.32 -6.17 -7.32
CA PHE A 175 -11.42 -5.24 -6.63
C PHE A 175 -10.19 -4.82 -7.45
N TYR A 176 -9.94 -5.44 -8.58
CA TYR A 176 -8.77 -5.18 -9.42
C TYR A 176 -9.14 -5.19 -10.89
N THR A 177 -8.96 -4.05 -11.54
CA THR A 177 -9.09 -3.92 -13.00
C THR A 177 -7.71 -4.03 -13.64
N PRO A 178 -7.53 -4.85 -14.71
CA PRO A 178 -6.24 -5.00 -15.37
C PRO A 178 -5.64 -3.66 -15.81
N LYS A 179 -4.36 -3.47 -15.55
CA LYS A 179 -3.62 -2.22 -15.79
C LYS A 179 -3.78 -1.67 -17.22
N ALA A 180 -3.81 -2.56 -18.22
CA ALA A 180 -3.96 -2.15 -19.61
C ALA A 180 -5.32 -1.47 -19.88
N ILE A 181 -6.39 -1.95 -19.22
CA ILE A 181 -7.74 -1.38 -19.32
C ILE A 181 -7.77 -0.03 -18.60
N VAL A 182 -7.27 0.03 -17.38
CA VAL A 182 -7.20 1.26 -16.60
C VAL A 182 -6.40 2.33 -17.33
N LYS A 183 -5.23 1.96 -17.88
CA LYS A 183 -4.40 2.87 -18.67
C LYS A 183 -5.17 3.42 -19.88
N LEU A 184 -5.84 2.56 -20.64
CA LEU A 184 -6.63 3.00 -21.79
C LEU A 184 -7.71 4.00 -21.38
N MET A 185 -8.45 3.74 -20.30
CA MET A 185 -9.51 4.63 -19.80
C MET A 185 -8.96 6.00 -19.39
N VAL A 186 -7.87 6.03 -18.66
CA VAL A 186 -7.21 7.27 -18.22
C VAL A 186 -6.65 8.06 -19.39
N GLU A 187 -6.00 7.41 -20.36
CA GLU A 187 -5.51 8.05 -21.59
C GLU A 187 -6.65 8.64 -22.45
N MET A 188 -7.85 8.06 -22.39
CA MET A 188 -9.01 8.58 -23.12
C MET A 188 -9.62 9.83 -22.49
N ILE A 189 -9.56 9.97 -21.16
CA ILE A 189 -10.18 11.10 -20.45
C ILE A 189 -9.19 12.21 -20.12
N GLU A 190 -7.88 11.93 -20.19
CA GLU A 190 -6.79 12.89 -20.00
C GLU A 190 -6.94 13.78 -18.74
N PRO A 191 -6.88 13.21 -17.51
CA PRO A 191 -7.15 13.95 -16.27
C PRO A 191 -5.93 14.81 -15.84
N TYR A 192 -5.65 15.87 -16.59
CA TYR A 192 -4.51 16.76 -16.30
C TYR A 192 -4.67 17.56 -15.02
N LYS A 193 -5.92 17.97 -14.69
CA LYS A 193 -6.19 18.82 -13.53
C LYS A 193 -7.65 18.78 -13.14
N GLY A 194 -7.94 18.69 -11.83
CA GLY A 194 -9.30 18.77 -11.31
C GLY A 194 -9.67 17.59 -10.42
N ARG A 195 -10.95 17.30 -10.28
CA ARG A 195 -11.50 16.28 -9.39
C ARG A 195 -11.79 15.00 -10.15
N VAL A 196 -11.07 13.95 -9.82
CA VAL A 196 -11.22 12.61 -10.39
C VAL A 196 -12.06 11.79 -9.44
N TYR A 197 -13.20 11.27 -9.88
CA TYR A 197 -14.13 10.48 -9.08
C TYR A 197 -14.26 9.05 -9.60
N ASP A 198 -14.14 8.09 -8.69
CA ASP A 198 -14.43 6.68 -8.94
C ASP A 198 -15.44 6.18 -7.88
N PRO A 199 -16.70 5.96 -8.27
CA PRO A 199 -17.77 5.55 -7.33
C PRO A 199 -17.67 4.10 -6.88
N ALA A 200 -16.77 3.29 -7.46
CA ALA A 200 -16.54 1.88 -7.12
C ALA A 200 -15.04 1.56 -7.19
N CYS A 201 -14.24 2.35 -6.45
CA CYS A 201 -12.80 2.50 -6.70
C CYS A 201 -11.95 1.22 -6.50
N GLY A 202 -12.53 0.16 -5.94
CA GLY A 202 -11.80 -1.09 -5.75
C GLY A 202 -10.50 -0.85 -4.97
N SER A 203 -9.40 -1.33 -5.49
CA SER A 203 -8.05 -1.12 -4.93
C SER A 203 -7.42 0.25 -5.26
N GLY A 204 -8.15 1.17 -5.90
CA GLY A 204 -7.68 2.51 -6.24
C GLY A 204 -6.87 2.58 -7.54
N GLY A 205 -6.98 1.58 -8.41
CA GLY A 205 -6.19 1.49 -9.63
C GLY A 205 -6.37 2.67 -10.60
N MET A 206 -7.60 3.21 -10.71
CA MET A 206 -7.91 4.38 -11.54
C MET A 206 -7.17 5.63 -11.04
N PHE A 207 -7.12 5.85 -9.73
CA PHE A 207 -6.41 6.99 -9.13
C PHE A 207 -4.91 6.89 -9.33
N VAL A 208 -4.34 5.70 -9.13
CA VAL A 208 -2.90 5.44 -9.37
C VAL A 208 -2.53 5.73 -10.82
N MET A 209 -3.38 5.33 -11.76
CA MET A 209 -3.11 5.58 -13.20
C MET A 209 -3.32 7.05 -13.58
N SER A 210 -4.28 7.75 -12.95
CA SER A 210 -4.48 9.18 -13.14
C SER A 210 -3.28 9.99 -12.63
N GLU A 211 -2.74 9.64 -11.46
CA GLU A 211 -1.50 10.25 -10.95
C GLU A 211 -0.32 10.01 -11.90
N LYS A 212 -0.17 8.77 -12.36
CA LYS A 212 0.89 8.42 -13.30
C LYS A 212 0.76 9.18 -14.62
N PHE A 213 -0.45 9.34 -15.15
CA PHE A 213 -0.73 10.13 -16.34
C PHE A 213 -0.26 11.59 -16.15
N VAL A 214 -0.64 12.23 -15.04
CA VAL A 214 -0.23 13.60 -14.72
C VAL A 214 1.30 13.71 -14.68
N THR A 215 1.98 12.79 -13.99
CA THR A 215 3.44 12.79 -13.85
C THR A 215 4.16 12.55 -15.19
N GLU A 216 3.69 11.61 -16.01
CA GLU A 216 4.23 11.32 -17.34
C GLU A 216 4.08 12.52 -18.32
N HIS A 217 3.08 13.38 -18.09
CA HIS A 217 2.84 14.60 -18.86
C HIS A 217 3.38 15.88 -18.19
N GLN A 218 4.37 15.74 -17.29
CA GLN A 218 5.07 16.85 -16.62
C GLN A 218 4.15 17.73 -15.73
N GLY A 219 2.97 17.22 -15.34
CA GLY A 219 2.11 17.85 -14.35
C GLY A 219 2.54 17.58 -12.92
N ASN A 220 1.89 18.22 -11.96
CA ASN A 220 2.08 18.00 -10.54
C ASN A 220 0.95 17.11 -10.01
N ILE A 221 1.28 16.13 -9.15
CA ILE A 221 0.27 15.27 -8.52
C ILE A 221 -0.80 16.06 -7.76
N SER A 222 -0.45 17.23 -7.23
CA SER A 222 -1.38 18.14 -6.58
C SER A 222 -2.39 18.82 -7.52
N ASP A 223 -2.23 18.70 -8.83
CA ASP A 223 -3.17 19.24 -9.80
C ASP A 223 -4.47 18.43 -9.86
N ILE A 224 -4.45 17.17 -9.43
CA ILE A 224 -5.65 16.33 -9.29
C ILE A 224 -6.00 16.08 -7.83
N THR A 225 -7.30 15.98 -7.55
CA THR A 225 -7.83 15.52 -6.26
C THR A 225 -8.71 14.31 -6.49
N VAL A 226 -8.41 13.21 -5.81
CA VAL A 226 -9.15 11.96 -5.98
C VAL A 226 -10.30 11.86 -4.98
N TYR A 227 -11.46 11.47 -5.49
CA TYR A 227 -12.66 11.16 -4.72
C TYR A 227 -13.10 9.74 -5.05
N GLY A 228 -13.48 8.97 -4.06
CA GLY A 228 -13.89 7.60 -4.30
C GLY A 228 -14.72 7.02 -3.18
N GLN A 229 -15.35 5.90 -3.50
CA GLN A 229 -16.01 5.08 -2.49
C GLN A 229 -15.85 3.60 -2.83
N GLU A 230 -15.81 2.76 -1.80
CA GLU A 230 -15.73 1.31 -1.90
C GLU A 230 -16.64 0.68 -0.84
N SER A 231 -17.43 -0.30 -1.22
CA SER A 231 -18.40 -0.97 -0.32
C SER A 231 -17.74 -2.03 0.56
N ASN A 232 -16.73 -2.72 0.04
CA ASN A 232 -16.00 -3.73 0.78
C ASN A 232 -14.92 -3.09 1.65
N GLN A 233 -15.03 -3.25 2.98
CA GLN A 233 -14.11 -2.63 3.93
C GLN A 233 -12.65 -3.04 3.70
N THR A 234 -12.40 -4.33 3.44
CA THR A 234 -11.03 -4.81 3.22
C THR A 234 -10.44 -4.22 1.95
N THR A 235 -11.22 -4.16 0.88
CA THR A 235 -10.80 -3.55 -0.40
C THR A 235 -10.56 -2.05 -0.23
N TRP A 236 -11.43 -1.33 0.51
CA TRP A 236 -11.20 0.07 0.86
C TRP A 236 -9.87 0.28 1.62
N LYS A 237 -9.56 -0.57 2.59
CA LYS A 237 -8.27 -0.53 3.30
C LYS A 237 -7.08 -0.77 2.37
N LEU A 238 -7.20 -1.74 1.46
CA LEU A 238 -6.17 -1.99 0.43
C LEU A 238 -6.00 -0.77 -0.49
N SER A 239 -7.08 -0.11 -0.89
CA SER A 239 -7.03 1.14 -1.65
C SER A 239 -6.29 2.24 -0.89
N LYS A 240 -6.60 2.45 0.38
CA LYS A 240 -5.91 3.45 1.22
C LYS A 240 -4.40 3.21 1.28
N MET A 241 -3.97 1.97 1.51
CA MET A 241 -2.55 1.62 1.51
C MET A 241 -1.91 1.79 0.12
N ASN A 242 -2.61 1.40 -0.95
CA ASN A 242 -2.14 1.54 -2.32
C ASN A 242 -1.87 3.00 -2.71
N LEU A 243 -2.78 3.90 -2.32
CA LEU A 243 -2.65 5.34 -2.56
C LEU A 243 -1.55 5.96 -1.71
N ALA A 244 -1.43 5.53 -0.44
CA ALA A 244 -0.41 5.99 0.48
C ALA A 244 1.03 5.70 -0.02
N ILE A 245 1.29 4.50 -0.56
CA ILE A 245 2.59 4.14 -1.17
C ILE A 245 3.00 5.12 -2.28
N ARG A 246 2.04 5.78 -2.92
CA ARG A 246 2.26 6.70 -4.05
C ARG A 246 2.13 8.17 -3.68
N ASN A 247 1.99 8.47 -2.37
CA ASN A 247 1.73 9.81 -1.87
C ASN A 247 0.48 10.48 -2.49
N ILE A 248 -0.52 9.67 -2.86
CA ILE A 248 -1.81 10.16 -3.33
C ILE A 248 -2.69 10.42 -2.11
N ASN A 249 -3.14 11.66 -1.96
CA ASN A 249 -4.03 12.02 -0.87
C ASN A 249 -5.37 11.30 -1.00
N SER A 250 -5.65 10.38 -0.08
CA SER A 250 -6.84 9.54 -0.05
C SER A 250 -7.91 10.02 0.94
N GLN A 251 -7.86 11.29 1.34
CA GLN A 251 -8.80 11.89 2.31
C GLN A 251 -10.26 11.71 1.89
N PHE A 252 -10.56 11.84 0.61
CA PHE A 252 -11.91 11.71 0.06
C PHE A 252 -12.22 10.33 -0.51
N VAL A 253 -11.47 9.30 -0.11
CA VAL A 253 -11.78 7.90 -0.45
C VAL A 253 -12.50 7.27 0.74
N SER A 254 -13.80 7.06 0.60
CA SER A 254 -14.71 6.67 1.68
C SER A 254 -15.05 5.19 1.65
N TRP A 255 -15.21 4.58 2.82
CA TRP A 255 -15.88 3.29 2.93
C TRP A 255 -17.40 3.49 2.92
N ASN A 256 -18.05 3.10 1.82
CA ASN A 256 -19.50 3.17 1.68
C ASN A 256 -20.15 1.94 2.30
N THR A 257 -20.56 2.03 3.55
CA THR A 257 -21.18 0.92 4.31
C THR A 257 -22.54 0.48 3.76
N GLU A 258 -23.22 1.35 3.01
CA GLU A 258 -24.53 1.06 2.41
C GLU A 258 -24.40 0.25 1.10
N GLY A 259 -23.23 0.24 0.49
CA GLY A 259 -22.93 -0.52 -0.72
C GLY A 259 -23.80 -0.14 -1.94
N SER A 260 -24.26 1.10 -2.02
CA SER A 260 -25.19 1.55 -3.03
C SER A 260 -24.85 2.94 -3.57
N PHE A 261 -24.96 3.11 -4.89
CA PHE A 261 -24.89 4.43 -5.54
C PHE A 261 -26.06 5.36 -5.17
N LEU A 262 -27.18 4.81 -4.64
CA LEU A 262 -28.29 5.61 -4.14
C LEU A 262 -27.95 6.36 -2.84
N LYS A 263 -26.88 5.94 -2.16
CA LYS A 263 -26.33 6.60 -0.98
C LYS A 263 -24.85 6.92 -1.24
N ASP A 264 -24.62 7.80 -2.19
CA ASP A 264 -23.30 8.28 -2.54
C ASP A 264 -22.63 8.97 -1.34
N SER A 265 -21.37 8.65 -1.09
CA SER A 265 -20.57 9.28 -0.04
C SER A 265 -20.19 10.73 -0.39
N HIS A 266 -20.38 11.17 -1.63
CA HIS A 266 -20.03 12.49 -2.14
C HIS A 266 -21.18 13.17 -2.89
N PRO A 267 -22.37 13.35 -2.30
CA PRO A 267 -23.60 13.77 -2.99
C PRO A 267 -23.51 15.18 -3.62
N ASP A 268 -22.64 16.04 -3.07
CA ASP A 268 -22.46 17.42 -3.55
C ASP A 268 -21.25 17.58 -4.48
N LEU A 269 -20.53 16.49 -4.78
CA LEU A 269 -19.34 16.53 -5.62
C LEU A 269 -19.72 16.83 -7.08
N LYS A 270 -19.06 17.83 -7.63
CA LYS A 270 -19.04 18.08 -9.08
C LYS A 270 -17.66 17.65 -9.59
N ALA A 271 -17.57 16.41 -10.02
CA ALA A 271 -16.34 15.85 -10.55
C ALA A 271 -16.06 16.42 -11.95
N ASP A 272 -14.79 16.62 -12.25
CA ASP A 272 -14.32 17.01 -13.58
C ASP A 272 -14.14 15.76 -14.47
N PHE A 273 -13.75 14.64 -13.85
CA PHE A 273 -13.58 13.33 -14.50
C PHE A 273 -14.23 12.24 -13.65
N ILE A 274 -14.94 11.32 -14.30
CA ILE A 274 -15.54 10.15 -13.64
C ILE A 274 -15.02 8.88 -14.34
N LEU A 275 -14.50 7.97 -13.56
CA LEU A 275 -14.00 6.66 -13.98
C LEU A 275 -14.75 5.59 -13.18
N ALA A 276 -15.43 4.61 -13.85
CA ALA A 276 -16.18 3.54 -13.18
C ALA A 276 -16.15 2.24 -13.99
#